data_352ce422ec1b091b442ab3f2239bab8b
#
_entry.id   352ce422ec1b091b442ab3f2239bab8b
#
_cell.length_a   1.000
_cell.length_b   1.000
_cell.length_c   1.000
_cell.angle_alpha   90.00
_cell.angle_beta   90.00
_cell.angle_gamma   90.00
#
_symmetry.space_group_name_H-M   'P 1'
#
loop_
_entity.id
_entity.type
_entity.pdbx_description
1 polymer ?
#
loop_
_entity_poly.entity_id
_entity_poly.type
_entity_poly.pdbx_seq_one_letter_code
_entity_poly.pdbx_strand_id
1 'polypeptide(L)'
;MSLVTTDWLFNNLNNVKVIDSSWHLPNQNRNANKEYSDEHIINSIFFDIDKNSDQKSHLPHMLPKIEEWGKILSNLGISNKDKIVVYDNSDLISSCRCWYSFLY
;
A
#
# COMPACT_ATOMS: atom_id res chain seq x y z
N MET A 1 7.08 -14.44 -0.70
CA MET A 1 6.26 -13.44 -1.41
C MET A 1 5.73 -14.04 -2.70
N SER A 2 4.43 -13.94 -2.92
CA SER A 2 3.80 -14.46 -4.13
C SER A 2 3.52 -13.31 -5.09
N LEU A 3 3.89 -13.51 -6.35
CA LEU A 3 3.63 -12.53 -7.40
C LEU A 3 2.44 -12.98 -8.23
N VAL A 4 1.66 -12.01 -8.70
CA VAL A 4 0.56 -12.27 -9.63
C VAL A 4 0.75 -11.45 -10.90
N THR A 5 0.20 -11.95 -12.02
CA THR A 5 0.26 -11.22 -13.28
C THR A 5 -0.87 -10.18 -13.34
N THR A 6 -0.73 -9.21 -14.23
CA THR A 6 -1.80 -8.24 -14.48
C THR A 6 -3.04 -8.92 -15.04
N ASP A 7 -2.88 -9.97 -15.85
CA ASP A 7 -4.02 -10.73 -16.38
C ASP A 7 -4.78 -11.44 -15.25
N TRP A 8 -4.05 -12.06 -14.31
CA TRP A 8 -4.68 -12.67 -13.15
C TRP A 8 -5.46 -11.62 -12.35
N LEU A 9 -4.86 -10.48 -12.11
CA LEU A 9 -5.50 -9.41 -11.33
C LEU A 9 -6.78 -8.94 -12.03
N PHE A 10 -6.72 -8.70 -13.33
CA PHE A 10 -7.89 -8.27 -14.10
C PHE A 10 -9.05 -9.24 -13.95
N ASN A 11 -8.76 -10.54 -13.96
CA ASN A 11 -9.78 -11.58 -13.86
C ASN A 11 -10.28 -11.78 -12.43
N ASN A 12 -9.63 -11.20 -11.42
CA ASN A 12 -9.95 -11.40 -10.01
C ASN A 12 -10.25 -10.10 -9.26
N LEU A 13 -10.47 -8.99 -9.95
CA LEU A 13 -10.67 -7.67 -9.34
C LEU A 13 -11.79 -7.66 -8.30
N ASN A 14 -12.83 -8.46 -8.49
CA ASN A 14 -13.96 -8.49 -7.57
C ASN A 14 -13.68 -9.34 -6.31
N ASN A 15 -12.59 -10.09 -6.30
CA ASN A 15 -12.28 -11.03 -5.22
C ASN A 15 -11.11 -10.59 -4.35
N VAL A 16 -10.48 -9.47 -4.68
CA VAL A 16 -9.30 -8.97 -3.95
C VAL A 16 -9.44 -7.49 -3.66
N LYS A 17 -8.70 -7.02 -2.68
CA LYS A 17 -8.50 -5.59 -2.47
C LYS A 17 -7.12 -5.21 -3.01
N VAL A 18 -7.10 -4.20 -3.87
CA VAL A 18 -5.88 -3.75 -4.54
C VAL A 18 -5.38 -2.50 -3.84
N ILE A 19 -4.11 -2.47 -3.52
CA ILE A 19 -3.49 -1.36 -2.79
C ILE A 19 -2.36 -0.78 -3.63
N ASP A 20 -2.43 0.53 -3.87
CA ASP A 20 -1.35 1.32 -4.44
C ASP A 20 -0.47 1.83 -3.30
N SER A 21 0.73 1.31 -3.19
CA SER A 21 1.69 1.69 -2.16
C SER A 21 2.88 2.46 -2.73
N SER A 22 2.69 3.16 -3.84
CA SER A 22 3.74 3.95 -4.46
C SER A 22 4.31 4.98 -3.50
N TRP A 23 5.61 5.15 -3.51
CA TRP A 23 6.32 6.14 -2.72
C TRP A 23 7.57 6.58 -3.48
N HIS A 24 7.83 7.88 -3.45
CA HIS A 24 8.95 8.46 -4.18
C HIS A 24 9.87 9.22 -3.22
N LEU A 25 11.18 9.18 -3.51
CA LEU A 25 12.13 9.96 -2.75
C LEU A 25 11.83 11.45 -2.90
N PRO A 26 12.05 12.25 -1.85
CA PRO A 26 11.72 13.69 -1.90
C PRO A 26 12.38 14.45 -3.03
N ASN A 27 13.55 14.01 -3.48
CA ASN A 27 14.31 14.69 -4.55
C ASN A 27 13.87 14.32 -5.96
N GLN A 28 12.87 13.47 -6.12
CA GLN A 28 12.38 13.04 -7.44
C GLN A 28 11.28 13.93 -8.00
N ASN A 29 10.83 14.93 -7.25
CA ASN A 29 9.73 15.83 -7.64
C ASN A 29 8.47 15.08 -8.09
N ARG A 30 8.16 13.96 -7.44
CA ARG A 30 6.98 13.16 -7.71
C ARG A 30 6.10 13.12 -6.47
N ASN A 31 4.79 13.08 -6.69
CA ASN A 31 3.80 13.00 -5.62
C ASN A 31 2.91 11.78 -5.85
N ALA A 32 3.13 10.74 -5.04
CA ALA A 32 2.42 9.47 -5.21
C ALA A 32 0.90 9.63 -5.00
N ASN A 33 0.48 10.45 -4.05
CA ASN A 33 -0.94 10.67 -3.80
C ASN A 33 -1.61 11.36 -4.98
N LYS A 34 -0.96 12.34 -5.58
CA LYS A 34 -1.47 13.01 -6.77
C LYS A 34 -1.52 12.06 -7.95
N GLU A 35 -0.48 11.25 -8.15
CA GLU A 35 -0.44 10.28 -9.23
C GLU A 35 -1.55 9.24 -9.08
N TYR A 36 -1.83 8.81 -7.84
CA TYR A 36 -2.95 7.92 -7.57
C TYR A 36 -4.28 8.58 -7.95
N SER A 37 -4.47 9.85 -7.58
CA SER A 37 -5.70 10.57 -7.91
C SER A 37 -5.91 10.73 -9.41
N ASP A 38 -4.82 10.92 -10.14
CA ASP A 38 -4.88 11.12 -11.59
C ASP A 38 -5.15 9.80 -12.33
N GLU A 39 -4.52 8.71 -11.89
CA GLU A 39 -4.62 7.42 -12.55
C GLU A 39 -4.28 6.29 -11.59
N HIS A 40 -5.19 5.34 -11.40
CA HIS A 40 -4.97 4.17 -10.57
C HIS A 40 -5.81 3.00 -11.05
N ILE A 41 -5.47 1.79 -10.58
CA ILE A 41 -6.26 0.59 -10.88
C ILE A 41 -7.65 0.77 -10.25
N ILE A 42 -8.69 0.41 -11.00
CA ILE A 42 -10.07 0.56 -10.56
C ILE A 42 -10.27 -0.06 -9.16
N ASN A 43 -10.93 0.69 -8.29
CA ASN A 43 -11.24 0.30 -6.91
C ASN A 43 -9.99 0.07 -6.04
N SER A 44 -8.81 0.48 -6.47
CA SER A 44 -7.63 0.39 -5.62
C SER A 44 -7.68 1.43 -4.49
N ILE A 45 -6.96 1.12 -3.41
CA ILE A 45 -6.85 1.96 -2.22
C ILE A 45 -5.43 2.49 -2.18
N PHE A 46 -5.26 3.78 -1.90
CA PHE A 46 -3.93 4.35 -1.73
C PHE A 46 -3.43 4.11 -0.31
N PHE A 47 -2.24 3.52 -0.19
CA PHE A 47 -1.58 3.29 1.09
C PHE A 47 -0.38 4.23 1.20
N ASP A 48 -0.50 5.23 2.06
CA ASP A 48 0.55 6.22 2.28
C ASP A 48 1.56 5.65 3.30
N ILE A 49 2.72 5.23 2.82
CA ILE A 49 3.75 4.64 3.68
C ILE A 49 4.22 5.63 4.75
N ASP A 50 4.37 6.89 4.41
CA ASP A 50 4.80 7.91 5.37
C ASP A 50 3.79 8.06 6.50
N LYS A 51 2.51 8.20 6.15
CA LYS A 51 1.44 8.41 7.12
C LYS A 51 1.18 7.16 7.97
N ASN A 52 1.29 5.98 7.35
CA ASN A 52 0.94 4.71 7.98
C ASN A 52 2.15 3.99 8.57
N SER A 53 3.17 4.76 8.97
CA SER A 53 4.32 4.29 9.71
C SER A 53 4.24 4.77 11.16
N ASP A 54 5.17 4.31 12.01
CA ASP A 54 5.25 4.77 13.40
C ASP A 54 5.70 6.24 13.41
N GLN A 55 4.76 7.14 13.70
CA GLN A 55 5.01 8.59 13.69
C GLN A 55 5.84 9.03 14.89
N LYS A 56 6.00 8.21 15.89
CA LYS A 56 6.79 8.52 17.08
C LYS A 56 8.25 8.11 16.96
N SER A 57 8.58 7.32 15.93
CA SER A 57 9.94 6.88 15.69
C SER A 57 10.75 7.98 15.01
N HIS A 58 12.05 8.08 15.37
CA HIS A 58 12.98 8.96 14.66
C HIS A 58 13.39 8.40 13.30
N LEU A 59 13.17 7.11 13.09
CA LEU A 59 13.50 6.44 11.83
C LEU A 59 12.30 6.48 10.90
N PRO A 60 12.52 6.72 9.59
CA PRO A 60 11.40 6.73 8.64
C PRO A 60 10.85 5.32 8.40
N HIS A 61 9.56 5.24 8.13
CA HIS A 61 8.87 4.04 7.68
C HIS A 61 8.96 2.85 8.64
N MET A 62 9.11 3.09 9.93
CA MET A 62 9.04 2.02 10.92
C MET A 62 7.62 1.50 11.06
N LEU A 63 7.47 0.19 11.31
CA LEU A 63 6.15 -0.41 11.47
C LEU A 63 5.43 0.20 12.68
N PRO A 64 4.15 0.53 12.53
CA PRO A 64 3.36 1.02 13.67
C PRO A 64 3.12 -0.10 14.69
N LYS A 65 2.67 0.28 15.89
CA LYS A 65 2.25 -0.70 16.88
C LYS A 65 1.01 -1.45 16.40
N ILE A 66 0.81 -2.66 16.93
CA ILE A 66 -0.29 -3.53 16.49
C ILE A 66 -1.66 -2.82 16.64
N GLU A 67 -1.87 -2.11 17.74
CA GLU A 67 -3.13 -1.39 17.97
C GLU A 67 -3.35 -0.30 16.93
N GLU A 68 -2.30 0.43 16.57
CA GLU A 68 -2.39 1.46 15.54
C GLU A 68 -2.59 0.85 14.16
N TRP A 69 -1.94 -0.27 13.89
CA TRP A 69 -2.10 -0.99 12.63
C TRP A 69 -3.56 -1.40 12.40
N GLY A 70 -4.22 -1.91 13.45
CA GLY A 70 -5.64 -2.24 13.38
C GLY A 70 -6.51 -1.05 12.99
N LYS A 71 -6.24 0.13 13.54
CA LYS A 71 -6.96 1.35 13.19
C LYS A 71 -6.71 1.77 11.74
N ILE A 72 -5.48 1.67 11.28
CA ILE A 72 -5.12 1.98 9.90
C ILE A 72 -5.92 1.11 8.95
N LEU A 73 -5.94 -0.20 9.17
CA LEU A 73 -6.67 -1.14 8.32
C LEU A 73 -8.18 -0.86 8.34
N SER A 74 -8.74 -0.57 9.50
CA SER A 74 -10.16 -0.23 9.60
C SER A 74 -10.50 1.03 8.81
N ASN A 75 -9.65 2.05 8.88
CA ASN A 75 -9.86 3.29 8.13
C ASN A 75 -9.76 3.08 6.62
N LEU A 76 -8.97 2.10 6.18
CA LEU A 76 -8.85 1.76 4.76
C LEU A 76 -9.94 0.80 4.29
N GLY A 77 -10.76 0.29 5.20
CA GLY A 77 -11.82 -0.66 4.85
C GLY A 77 -11.31 -2.08 4.62
N ILE A 78 -10.21 -2.46 5.25
CA ILE A 78 -9.58 -3.77 5.08
C ILE A 78 -9.83 -4.62 6.32
N SER A 79 -10.20 -5.89 6.13
CA SER A 79 -10.42 -6.85 7.21
C SER A 79 -9.51 -8.07 7.05
N ASN A 80 -9.47 -8.90 8.09
CA ASN A 80 -8.67 -10.14 8.09
C ASN A 80 -9.09 -11.14 7.01
N LYS A 81 -10.30 -10.98 6.47
CA LYS A 81 -10.83 -11.90 5.46
C LYS A 81 -10.46 -11.50 4.03
N ASP A 82 -9.90 -10.32 3.86
CA ASP A 82 -9.60 -9.79 2.53
C ASP A 82 -8.32 -10.40 1.97
N LYS A 83 -8.35 -10.70 0.67
CA LYS A 83 -7.15 -10.99 -0.10
C LYS A 83 -6.60 -9.68 -0.61
N ILE A 84 -5.31 -9.46 -0.42
CA ILE A 84 -4.66 -8.20 -0.71
C ILE A 84 -3.70 -8.37 -1.87
N VAL A 85 -3.79 -7.49 -2.86
CA VAL A 85 -2.80 -7.36 -3.94
C VAL A 85 -2.22 -5.96 -3.86
N VAL A 86 -0.90 -5.87 -3.81
CA VAL A 86 -0.18 -4.60 -3.67
C VAL A 86 0.60 -4.31 -4.94
N TYR A 87 0.54 -3.08 -5.41
CA TYR A 87 1.37 -2.63 -6.53
C TYR A 87 1.97 -1.27 -6.22
N ASP A 88 2.97 -0.89 -6.99
CA ASP A 88 3.54 0.45 -6.92
C ASP A 88 3.98 0.93 -8.31
N ASN A 89 4.18 2.25 -8.41
CA ASN A 89 4.66 2.93 -9.60
C ASN A 89 5.91 3.75 -9.23
N SER A 90 6.78 3.17 -8.43
CA SER A 90 7.97 3.87 -7.92
C SER A 90 9.24 3.18 -8.41
N ASP A 91 10.33 3.94 -8.45
CA ASP A 91 11.65 3.40 -8.77
C ASP A 91 12.16 2.50 -7.65
N LEU A 92 11.69 2.73 -6.43
CA LEU A 92 11.93 1.87 -5.30
C LEU A 92 10.80 0.84 -5.23
N ILE A 93 11.09 -0.33 -4.69
CA ILE A 93 10.08 -1.39 -4.59
C ILE A 93 9.29 -1.19 -3.30
N SER A 94 8.49 -0.11 -3.25
CA SER A 94 7.70 0.22 -2.07
C SER A 94 6.57 -0.78 -1.82
N SER A 95 6.11 -1.48 -2.85
CA SER A 95 5.12 -2.55 -2.69
C SER A 95 5.62 -3.65 -1.76
N CYS A 96 6.90 -3.97 -1.79
CA CYS A 96 7.48 -4.99 -0.90
C CYS A 96 7.39 -4.55 0.56
N ARG A 97 7.62 -3.28 0.86
CA ARG A 97 7.50 -2.75 2.21
C ARG A 97 6.05 -2.82 2.69
N CYS A 98 5.11 -2.47 1.84
CA CYS A 98 3.69 -2.55 2.15
C CYS A 98 3.26 -4.01 2.36
N TRP A 99 3.68 -4.90 1.47
CA TRP A 99 3.40 -6.34 1.60
C TRP A 99 3.88 -6.87 2.94
N TYR A 100 5.10 -6.51 3.35
CA TYR A 100 5.64 -6.92 4.64
C TYR A 100 4.76 -6.43 5.80
N SER A 101 4.22 -5.22 5.69
CA SER A 101 3.33 -4.68 6.73
C SER A 101 2.09 -5.55 6.93
N PHE A 102 1.58 -6.16 5.87
CA PHE A 102 0.40 -7.02 5.96
C PHE A 102 0.70 -8.40 6.54
N LEU A 103 1.97 -8.77 6.69
CA LEU A 103 2.36 -9.96 7.44
C LEU A 103 2.43 -9.70 8.93
N TYR A 104 2.50 -8.43 9.31
CA TYR A 104 2.63 -7.97 10.70
C TYR A 104 1.31 -8.12 11.46
#